data_ba2c4b7b934851498bd807afb93e43d9
#
_entry.id   ba2c4b7b934851498bd807afb93e43d9
#
_cell.length_a   1.000
_cell.length_b   1.000
_cell.length_c   1.000
_cell.angle_alpha   90.00
_cell.angle_beta   90.00
_cell.angle_gamma   90.00
#
_symmetry.space_group_name_H-M   'P 1'
#
loop_
_entity.id
_entity.type
_entity.pdbx_description
1 polymer ?
#
loop_
_entity_poly.entity_id
_entity_poly.type
_entity_poly.pdbx_seq_one_letter_code
_entity_poly.pdbx_strand_id
1 'polypeptide(L)'
;GVFVLNAKNWEYSDADPVVADLFRWHGAEEMEHRTVAFDLYQHLGGNLPTRAALMTLVMPLLSYLFIDGTSRLMQQDPAVAPRDARVLGFGFWRAFYRAAQAGNAPSFPWLLMHGFRFLRRDYNPVNEASTQEALAYINASPGVLANAA
;
A
#
# COMPACT_ATOMS: atom_id res chain seq x y z
N GLY A 1 -3.17 2.50 -1.39
CA GLY A 1 -3.44 3.92 -1.66
C GLY A 1 -3.53 4.73 -0.38
N VAL A 2 -4.56 4.54 0.46
CA VAL A 2 -4.88 5.39 1.65
C VAL A 2 -3.67 5.61 2.57
N PHE A 3 -2.94 4.55 2.94
CA PHE A 3 -1.77 4.70 3.81
C PHE A 3 -0.69 5.56 3.15
N VAL A 4 -0.38 5.30 1.89
CA VAL A 4 0.70 5.96 1.14
C VAL A 4 0.40 7.45 0.95
N LEU A 5 -0.83 7.78 0.57
CA LEU A 5 -1.24 9.17 0.38
C LEU A 5 -1.15 9.99 1.68
N ASN A 6 -1.47 9.36 2.81
CA ASN A 6 -1.47 10.00 4.14
C ASN A 6 -0.16 9.80 4.92
N ALA A 7 0.89 9.25 4.32
CA ALA A 7 2.19 9.03 4.97
C ALA A 7 2.96 10.37 5.13
N LYS A 8 2.52 11.22 6.05
CA LYS A 8 3.10 12.55 6.31
C LYS A 8 4.59 12.51 6.67
N ASN A 9 5.03 11.43 7.33
CA ASN A 9 6.42 11.29 7.79
C ASN A 9 7.42 11.10 6.64
N TRP A 10 6.97 10.79 5.43
CA TRP A 10 7.83 10.72 4.25
C TRP A 10 8.41 12.09 3.84
N GLU A 11 7.77 13.18 4.23
CA GLU A 11 8.27 14.55 4.00
C GLU A 11 9.50 14.86 4.85
N TYR A 12 9.67 14.15 5.98
CA TYR A 12 10.75 14.32 6.93
C TYR A 12 11.76 13.15 6.89
N SER A 13 11.61 12.24 5.94
CA SER A 13 12.54 11.14 5.73
C SER A 13 13.63 11.52 4.72
N ASP A 14 14.75 10.79 4.74
CA ASP A 14 15.81 10.91 3.73
C ASP A 14 15.40 10.28 2.38
N ALA A 15 14.12 10.03 2.16
CA ALA A 15 13.62 9.47 0.91
C ALA A 15 13.74 10.49 -0.23
N ASP A 16 14.13 10.00 -1.39
CA ASP A 16 14.15 10.83 -2.61
C ASP A 16 12.75 11.42 -2.85
N PRO A 17 12.61 12.76 -2.96
CA PRO A 17 11.31 13.41 -3.09
C PRO A 17 10.56 13.00 -4.37
N VAL A 18 11.26 12.69 -5.45
CA VAL A 18 10.64 12.22 -6.70
C VAL A 18 10.05 10.83 -6.52
N VAL A 19 10.76 9.94 -5.82
CA VAL A 19 10.27 8.60 -5.50
C VAL A 19 9.09 8.67 -4.54
N ALA A 20 9.15 9.52 -3.52
CA ALA A 20 8.06 9.73 -2.57
C ALA A 20 6.79 10.27 -3.26
N ASP A 21 6.95 11.24 -4.19
CA ASP A 21 5.84 11.78 -4.99
C ASP A 21 5.24 10.69 -5.91
N LEU A 22 6.07 9.91 -6.59
CA LEU A 22 5.62 8.81 -7.45
C LEU A 22 4.76 7.79 -6.67
N PHE A 23 5.20 7.38 -5.47
CA PHE A 23 4.42 6.46 -4.65
C PHE A 23 3.11 7.06 -4.15
N ARG A 24 3.09 8.35 -3.78
CA ARG A 24 1.87 9.04 -3.38
C ARG A 24 0.91 9.20 -4.55
N TRP A 25 1.42 9.60 -5.70
CA TRP A 25 0.64 9.72 -6.93
C TRP A 25 0.00 8.38 -7.30
N HIS A 26 0.78 7.30 -7.33
CA HIS A 26 0.25 5.95 -7.57
C HIS A 26 -0.77 5.54 -6.51
N GLY A 27 -0.51 5.84 -5.24
CA GLY A 27 -1.47 5.61 -4.16
C GLY A 27 -2.80 6.36 -4.34
N ALA A 28 -2.76 7.58 -4.87
CA ALA A 28 -3.94 8.38 -5.17
C ALA A 28 -4.72 7.79 -6.37
N GLU A 29 -4.02 7.36 -7.40
CA GLU A 29 -4.59 6.67 -8.57
C GLU A 29 -5.31 5.37 -8.17
N GLU A 30 -4.71 4.57 -7.31
CA GLU A 30 -5.34 3.37 -6.75
C GLU A 30 -6.59 3.69 -5.90
N MET A 31 -6.61 4.85 -5.23
CA MET A 31 -7.81 5.30 -4.52
C MET A 31 -8.94 5.72 -5.46
N GLU A 32 -8.62 6.30 -6.62
CA GLU A 32 -9.60 6.63 -7.64
C GLU A 32 -10.21 5.34 -8.24
N HIS A 33 -9.38 4.37 -8.56
CA HIS A 33 -9.81 3.13 -9.24
C HIS A 33 -10.31 2.04 -8.29
N ARG A 34 -10.35 2.25 -6.98
CA ARG A 34 -10.65 1.23 -5.96
C ARG A 34 -11.96 0.48 -6.15
N THR A 35 -12.94 1.07 -6.84
CA THR A 35 -14.24 0.44 -7.07
C THR A 35 -14.28 -0.43 -8.31
N VAL A 36 -13.43 -0.18 -9.30
CA VAL A 36 -13.51 -0.79 -10.65
C VAL A 36 -13.53 -2.31 -10.57
N ALA A 37 -12.58 -2.91 -9.88
CA ALA A 37 -12.50 -4.36 -9.75
C ALA A 37 -13.66 -4.93 -8.90
N PHE A 38 -14.11 -4.19 -7.88
CA PHE A 38 -15.21 -4.60 -7.03
C PHE A 38 -16.55 -4.54 -7.78
N ASP A 39 -16.79 -3.48 -8.53
CA ASP A 39 -18.01 -3.31 -9.32
C ASP A 39 -18.09 -4.36 -10.43
N LEU A 40 -16.98 -4.64 -11.11
CA LEU A 40 -16.91 -5.74 -12.08
C LEU A 40 -17.20 -7.08 -11.43
N TYR A 41 -16.61 -7.35 -10.25
CA TYR A 41 -16.88 -8.57 -9.49
C TYR A 41 -18.38 -8.72 -9.16
N GLN A 42 -19.03 -7.65 -8.70
CA GLN A 42 -20.46 -7.64 -8.40
C GLN A 42 -21.30 -7.85 -9.69
N HIS A 43 -20.95 -7.18 -10.77
CA HIS A 43 -21.61 -7.32 -12.06
C HIS A 43 -21.61 -8.76 -12.60
N LEU A 44 -20.51 -9.47 -12.35
CA LEU A 44 -20.35 -10.89 -12.71
C LEU A 44 -21.05 -11.86 -11.73
N GLY A 45 -21.87 -11.37 -10.82
CA GLY A 45 -22.59 -12.20 -9.83
C GLY A 45 -21.72 -12.66 -8.65
N GLY A 46 -20.65 -11.93 -8.36
CA GLY A 46 -19.79 -12.19 -7.23
C GLY A 46 -20.51 -12.17 -5.87
N ASN A 47 -20.16 -13.07 -4.99
CA ASN A 47 -20.79 -13.25 -3.69
C ASN A 47 -19.77 -13.30 -2.55
N LEU A 48 -20.25 -13.16 -1.31
CA LEU A 48 -19.36 -13.13 -0.14
C LEU A 48 -18.50 -14.40 0.04
N PRO A 49 -19.01 -15.63 -0.13
CA PRO A 49 -18.17 -16.83 -0.04
C PRO A 49 -17.01 -16.85 -1.05
N THR A 50 -17.28 -16.53 -2.31
CA THR A 50 -16.22 -16.45 -3.34
C THR A 50 -15.24 -15.34 -3.03
N ARG A 51 -15.71 -14.18 -2.57
CA ARG A 51 -14.85 -13.07 -2.15
C ARG A 51 -13.94 -13.47 -0.99
N ALA A 52 -14.48 -14.16 0.02
CA ALA A 52 -13.70 -14.66 1.13
C ALA A 52 -12.65 -15.69 0.69
N ALA A 53 -13.01 -16.63 -0.18
CA ALA A 53 -12.09 -17.62 -0.73
C ALA A 53 -10.95 -16.96 -1.53
N LEU A 54 -11.26 -15.99 -2.39
CA LEU A 54 -10.25 -15.21 -3.12
C LEU A 54 -9.33 -14.45 -2.17
N MET A 55 -9.87 -13.84 -1.12
CA MET A 55 -9.08 -13.10 -0.14
C MET A 55 -8.08 -13.99 0.60
N THR A 56 -8.47 -15.22 0.97
CA THR A 56 -7.56 -16.18 1.63
C THR A 56 -6.42 -16.65 0.72
N LEU A 57 -6.56 -16.55 -0.58
CA LEU A 57 -5.52 -16.86 -1.55
C LEU A 57 -4.68 -15.62 -1.91
N VAL A 58 -5.35 -14.54 -2.26
CA VAL A 58 -4.70 -13.33 -2.83
C VAL A 58 -3.90 -12.58 -1.78
N MET A 59 -4.43 -12.42 -0.56
CA MET A 59 -3.71 -11.65 0.48
C MET A 59 -2.38 -12.27 0.91
N PRO A 60 -2.28 -13.58 1.18
CA PRO A 60 -0.99 -14.19 1.46
C PRO A 60 -0.01 -14.10 0.28
N LEU A 61 -0.50 -14.28 -0.94
CA LEU A 61 0.32 -14.17 -2.14
C LEU A 61 0.89 -12.76 -2.31
N LEU A 62 0.05 -11.72 -2.24
CA LEU A 62 0.49 -10.33 -2.32
C LEU A 62 1.44 -9.98 -1.16
N SER A 63 1.13 -10.41 0.06
CA SER A 63 2.00 -10.18 1.21
C SER A 63 3.37 -10.82 0.99
N TYR A 64 3.41 -12.05 0.48
CA TYR A 64 4.66 -12.71 0.14
C TYR A 64 5.45 -11.93 -0.93
N LEU A 65 4.79 -11.52 -2.02
CA LEU A 65 5.45 -10.78 -3.10
C LEU A 65 6.01 -9.43 -2.61
N PHE A 66 5.27 -8.70 -1.77
CA PHE A 66 5.75 -7.45 -1.18
C PHE A 66 6.94 -7.66 -0.23
N ILE A 67 6.87 -8.67 0.63
CA ILE A 67 7.93 -8.98 1.60
C ILE A 67 9.19 -9.45 0.87
N ASP A 68 9.06 -10.37 -0.10
CA ASP A 68 10.18 -10.87 -0.89
C ASP A 68 10.80 -9.75 -1.75
N GLY A 69 9.98 -8.94 -2.42
CA GLY A 69 10.42 -7.80 -3.21
C GLY A 69 11.17 -6.78 -2.35
N THR A 70 10.64 -6.41 -1.19
CA THR A 70 11.31 -5.51 -0.23
C THR A 70 12.65 -6.08 0.22
N SER A 71 12.69 -7.37 0.58
CA SER A 71 13.92 -8.04 0.97
C SER A 71 14.98 -8.01 -0.14
N ARG A 72 14.58 -8.26 -1.38
CA ARG A 72 15.49 -8.20 -2.55
C ARG A 72 16.06 -6.80 -2.79
N LEU A 73 15.22 -5.78 -2.68
CA LEU A 73 15.67 -4.39 -2.78
C LEU A 73 16.65 -4.04 -1.66
N MET A 74 16.35 -4.40 -0.41
CA MET A 74 17.22 -4.18 0.74
C MET A 74 18.58 -4.92 0.60
N GLN A 75 18.61 -6.10 -0.03
CA GLN A 75 19.83 -6.84 -0.27
C GLN A 75 20.76 -6.19 -1.31
N GLN A 76 20.20 -5.33 -2.16
CA GLN A 76 20.97 -4.57 -3.17
C GLN A 76 21.42 -3.20 -2.65
N ASP A 77 20.89 -2.76 -1.53
CA ASP A 77 21.26 -1.48 -0.92
C ASP A 77 22.52 -1.64 -0.06
N PRO A 78 23.64 -0.98 -0.44
CA PRO A 78 24.89 -1.05 0.31
C PRO A 78 24.79 -0.43 1.73
N ALA A 79 23.80 0.40 1.99
CA ALA A 79 23.54 0.98 3.32
C ALA A 79 22.87 -0.01 4.29
N VAL A 80 22.33 -1.12 3.77
CA VAL A 80 21.62 -2.12 4.57
C VAL A 80 22.52 -3.31 4.88
N ALA A 81 22.70 -3.62 6.17
CA ALA A 81 23.45 -4.81 6.55
C ALA A 81 22.77 -6.09 6.02
N PRO A 82 23.53 -7.04 5.41
CA PRO A 82 22.94 -8.24 4.78
C PRO A 82 22.04 -9.07 5.71
N ARG A 83 22.35 -9.08 7.02
CA ARG A 83 21.51 -9.76 8.03
C ARG A 83 20.13 -9.11 8.24
N ASP A 84 20.04 -7.79 7.98
CA ASP A 84 18.82 -7.01 8.18
C ASP A 84 17.94 -6.99 6.91
N ALA A 85 18.50 -7.42 5.77
CA ALA A 85 17.79 -7.55 4.50
C ALA A 85 17.09 -8.91 4.30
N ARG A 86 17.39 -9.92 5.09
CA ARG A 86 16.84 -11.28 4.93
C ARG A 86 15.53 -11.44 5.68
N VAL A 87 14.47 -11.89 4.99
CA VAL A 87 13.12 -12.11 5.56
C VAL A 87 13.13 -13.06 6.77
N LEU A 88 13.97 -14.10 6.74
CA LEU A 88 14.12 -15.04 7.86
C LEU A 88 14.97 -14.48 9.01
N GLY A 89 15.53 -13.27 8.86
CA GLY A 89 16.35 -12.62 9.88
C GLY A 89 15.52 -11.75 10.82
N PHE A 90 15.85 -11.77 12.12
CA PHE A 90 15.23 -10.87 13.11
C PHE A 90 15.42 -9.39 12.76
N GLY A 91 16.52 -9.03 12.10
CA GLY A 91 16.83 -7.66 11.68
C GLY A 91 15.78 -7.08 10.74
N PHE A 92 15.33 -7.86 9.74
CA PHE A 92 14.28 -7.45 8.81
C PHE A 92 12.97 -7.06 9.54
N TRP A 93 12.49 -7.90 10.40
CA TRP A 93 11.24 -7.65 11.14
C TRP A 93 11.37 -6.52 12.15
N ARG A 94 12.55 -6.37 12.75
CA ARG A 94 12.84 -5.22 13.61
C ARG A 94 12.86 -3.91 12.82
N ALA A 95 13.45 -3.90 11.61
CA ALA A 95 13.43 -2.74 10.72
C ALA A 95 12.00 -2.40 10.28
N PHE A 96 11.22 -3.39 9.87
CA PHE A 96 9.80 -3.22 9.54
C PHE A 96 9.01 -2.64 10.72
N TYR A 97 9.18 -3.18 11.92
CA TYR A 97 8.51 -2.68 13.11
C TYR A 97 8.87 -1.21 13.40
N ARG A 98 10.15 -0.85 13.28
CA ARG A 98 10.60 0.54 13.44
C ARG A 98 10.01 1.47 12.38
N ALA A 99 9.98 1.04 11.12
CA ALA A 99 9.35 1.79 10.04
C ALA A 99 7.84 2.00 10.30
N ALA A 100 7.15 0.98 10.81
CA ALA A 100 5.74 1.09 11.20
C ALA A 100 5.52 2.04 12.38
N GLN A 101 6.38 2.00 13.40
CA GLN A 101 6.33 2.92 14.55
C GLN A 101 6.62 4.37 14.12
N ALA A 102 7.50 4.56 13.17
CA ALA A 102 7.80 5.86 12.58
C ALA A 102 6.72 6.34 11.59
N GLY A 103 5.67 5.54 11.31
CA GLY A 103 4.62 5.89 10.34
C GLY A 103 5.06 5.81 8.88
N ASN A 104 6.20 5.17 8.59
CA ASN A 104 6.74 4.99 7.24
C ASN A 104 6.22 3.71 6.55
N ALA A 105 5.65 2.79 7.32
CA ALA A 105 5.03 1.56 6.83
C ALA A 105 3.74 1.27 7.58
N PRO A 106 2.76 0.58 6.98
CA PRO A 106 1.55 0.17 7.68
C PRO A 106 1.88 -0.87 8.75
N SER A 107 1.32 -0.72 9.95
CA SER A 107 1.51 -1.70 11.02
C SER A 107 0.73 -3.00 10.72
N PHE A 108 1.18 -4.11 11.31
CA PHE A 108 0.50 -5.41 11.15
C PHE A 108 -0.97 -5.39 11.59
N PRO A 109 -1.33 -4.81 12.77
CA PRO A 109 -2.74 -4.66 13.16
C PRO A 109 -3.56 -3.84 12.17
N TRP A 110 -2.97 -2.79 11.60
CA TRP A 110 -3.63 -1.97 10.59
C TRP A 110 -3.96 -2.79 9.33
N LEU A 111 -2.99 -3.55 8.82
CA LEU A 111 -3.17 -4.42 7.65
C LEU A 111 -4.25 -5.48 7.88
N LEU A 112 -4.21 -6.16 9.04
CA LEU A 112 -5.21 -7.16 9.41
C LEU A 112 -6.62 -6.56 9.51
N MET A 113 -6.76 -5.41 10.17
CA MET A 113 -8.05 -4.74 10.31
C MET A 113 -8.66 -4.39 8.95
N HIS A 114 -7.86 -3.85 8.01
CA HIS A 114 -8.35 -3.53 6.67
C HIS A 114 -8.67 -4.79 5.87
N GLY A 115 -7.89 -5.85 6.01
CA GLY A 115 -8.20 -7.15 5.42
C GLY A 115 -9.54 -7.72 5.93
N PHE A 116 -9.80 -7.67 7.24
CA PHE A 116 -11.07 -8.13 7.81
C PHE A 116 -12.26 -7.26 7.41
N ARG A 117 -12.07 -5.94 7.22
CA ARG A 117 -13.14 -5.07 6.70
C ARG A 117 -13.62 -5.52 5.33
N PHE A 118 -12.71 -5.99 4.47
CA PHE A 118 -13.06 -6.50 3.14
C PHE A 118 -14.00 -7.73 3.20
N LEU A 119 -14.00 -8.48 4.29
CA LEU A 119 -14.86 -9.66 4.48
C LEU A 119 -16.27 -9.31 5.02
N ARG A 120 -16.55 -8.05 5.34
CA ARG A 120 -17.88 -7.64 5.80
C ARG A 120 -18.90 -7.74 4.67
N ARG A 121 -20.15 -8.09 5.01
CA ARG A 121 -21.24 -8.18 4.03
C ARG A 121 -21.58 -6.84 3.39
N ASP A 122 -21.50 -5.77 4.19
CA ASP A 122 -21.79 -4.38 3.83
C ASP A 122 -20.54 -3.64 3.28
N TYR A 123 -19.45 -4.36 3.02
CA TYR A 123 -18.23 -3.76 2.48
C TYR A 123 -18.49 -3.12 1.12
N ASN A 124 -18.10 -1.86 0.99
CA ASN A 124 -18.05 -1.14 -0.26
C ASN A 124 -16.77 -0.29 -0.29
N PRO A 125 -15.89 -0.46 -1.29
CA PRO A 125 -14.64 0.28 -1.39
C PRO A 125 -14.82 1.80 -1.53
N VAL A 126 -16.00 2.29 -1.93
CA VAL A 126 -16.33 3.73 -1.92
C VAL A 126 -16.08 4.34 -0.54
N ASN A 127 -16.39 3.59 0.53
CA ASN A 127 -16.30 4.06 1.92
C ASN A 127 -14.87 3.97 2.50
N GLU A 128 -13.89 3.42 1.75
CA GLU A 128 -12.54 3.20 2.27
C GLU A 128 -11.60 4.39 2.03
N ALA A 129 -11.94 5.28 1.12
CA ALA A 129 -11.11 6.42 0.74
C ALA A 129 -11.93 7.56 0.11
N SER A 130 -11.35 8.75 0.08
CA SER A 130 -11.94 9.92 -0.57
C SER A 130 -11.38 10.09 -1.99
N THR A 131 -12.24 9.98 -3.00
CA THR A 131 -11.86 10.29 -4.39
C THR A 131 -11.46 11.75 -4.54
N GLN A 132 -12.07 12.66 -3.77
CA GLN A 132 -11.73 14.08 -3.80
C GLN A 132 -10.30 14.32 -3.31
N GLU A 133 -9.86 13.66 -2.25
CA GLU A 133 -8.47 13.74 -1.77
C GLU A 133 -7.49 13.17 -2.79
N ALA A 134 -7.83 12.04 -3.42
CA ALA A 134 -7.01 11.44 -4.47
C ALA A 134 -6.81 12.39 -5.65
N LEU A 135 -7.90 12.93 -6.20
CA LEU A 135 -7.85 13.87 -7.32
C LEU A 135 -7.12 15.18 -6.95
N ALA A 136 -7.31 15.68 -5.73
CA ALA A 136 -6.59 16.87 -5.26
C ALA A 136 -5.08 16.63 -5.25
N TYR A 137 -4.63 15.45 -4.82
CA TYR A 137 -3.21 15.11 -4.86
C TYR A 137 -2.70 14.94 -6.30
N ILE A 138 -3.40 14.17 -7.14
CA ILE A 138 -3.01 13.95 -8.55
C ILE A 138 -2.79 15.29 -9.26
N ASN A 139 -3.72 16.25 -9.09
CA ASN A 139 -3.64 17.56 -9.74
C ASN A 139 -2.55 18.48 -9.16
N ALA A 140 -2.07 18.21 -7.94
CA ALA A 140 -1.06 19.00 -7.25
C ALA A 140 0.32 18.33 -7.21
N SER A 141 0.45 17.10 -7.71
CA SER A 141 1.70 16.33 -7.69
C SER A 141 2.81 17.09 -8.43
N PRO A 142 3.99 17.29 -7.83
CA PRO A 142 5.12 17.94 -8.48
C PRO A 142 5.53 17.27 -9.79
N GLY A 143 5.46 15.94 -9.85
CA GLY A 143 5.76 15.18 -11.08
C GLY A 143 4.78 15.45 -12.20
N VAL A 144 3.48 15.57 -11.92
CA VAL A 144 2.45 15.90 -12.90
C VAL A 144 2.65 17.34 -13.40
N LEU A 145 2.84 18.30 -12.48
CA LEU A 145 3.03 19.71 -12.83
C LEU A 145 4.29 19.95 -13.66
N ALA A 146 5.37 19.23 -13.38
CA ALA A 146 6.61 19.35 -14.14
C ALA A 146 6.49 18.83 -15.59
N ASN A 147 5.55 17.92 -15.88
CA ASN A 147 5.34 17.36 -17.23
C ASN A 147 4.17 18.02 -17.97
N ALA A 148 3.42 18.90 -17.32
CA ALA A 148 2.31 19.67 -17.94
C ALA A 148 2.75 21.03 -18.49
N ALA A 149 3.98 21.48 -18.21
CA ALA A 149 4.59 22.72 -18.69
C ALA A 149 5.44 22.51 -19.94
#